data_93220489ef5922f828f4df817c5c7972
#
_entry.id   93220489ef5922f828f4df817c5c7972
#
_cell.length_a   1.000
_cell.length_b   1.000
_cell.length_c   1.000
_cell.angle_alpha   90.00
_cell.angle_beta   90.00
_cell.angle_gamma   90.00
#
_symmetry.space_group_name_H-M   'P 1'
#
loop_
_entity.id
_entity.type
_entity.pdbx_description
1 polymer ?
#
loop_
_entity_poly.entity_id
_entity_poly.type
_entity_poly.pdbx_seq_one_letter_code
_entity_poly.pdbx_strand_id
1 'polypeptide(L)'
;MAWSSFLSYFSPSDLLPRMQRLFTLPRRFSRDLIFGLLVGISLSLSSTSAALLLQEYRRKKAIQRIPPRPIELRAEEIGDGVIGLIGNTPLIRINSLSDALGVEILGKCEFLNPGGSVKDRVALRIIEDAEADGLLHPHTGSVLFEGTVGSTGISLATVGRAKGYECCIIMPDDVAIEKVQVLEKLGARVERVRPASYVDEKQFVNTARKRAQEFGRREITSHVPPKDSDETQPDLLVTTLAESSRTSSTTNFSFPSSSTSTRPTTRSHTPSASRSPSPPPRTRQRKIRFNPIESTQQARGFFCDQFENQSNFDAHYHGTGPEILRQTSGNLDAFVSGAGTGGTISGIGRYLKEHVQGVKVVMSDPEGSGLYNKVKYNVMYDSKESEGKKRRHQVDTVVEGIGINRITHNFAQGLEIIDDAYRITDVEAVAMSRYLVKHDGLYLGSSSACNLVTCVKLAKKLGRGTRIATILCDSGSRHQSKFWSDEYLTANGIAINPAIIEVMLV
;
A
#
# COMPACT_ATOMS: atom_id res chain seq x y z
N MET A 1 29.27 21.09 0.49
CA MET A 1 29.17 21.38 1.92
C MET A 1 30.13 20.58 2.83
N ALA A 2 31.07 19.82 2.29
CA ALA A 2 32.05 19.09 3.12
C ALA A 2 33.24 19.93 3.60
N TRP A 3 33.38 21.17 3.15
CA TRP A 3 34.49 22.07 3.52
C TRP A 3 34.17 23.01 4.68
N SER A 4 32.90 23.29 4.96
CA SER A 4 32.50 24.20 6.05
C SER A 4 32.54 23.53 7.44
N SER A 5 32.32 22.23 7.52
CA SER A 5 32.39 21.48 8.78
C SER A 5 33.82 21.10 9.19
N PHE A 6 34.80 21.19 8.28
CA PHE A 6 36.21 20.92 8.60
C PHE A 6 36.91 22.12 9.21
N LEU A 7 36.42 23.34 8.95
CA LEU A 7 37.00 24.58 9.45
C LEU A 7 36.53 24.96 10.87
N SER A 8 35.47 24.36 11.38
CA SER A 8 34.95 24.66 12.73
C SER A 8 35.71 23.98 13.89
N TYR A 9 36.62 23.05 13.57
CA TYR A 9 37.42 22.31 14.58
C TYR A 9 38.77 22.95 14.91
N PHE A 10 39.17 24.06 14.23
CA PHE A 10 40.43 24.72 14.50
C PHE A 10 40.21 26.19 14.85
N SER A 11 40.71 26.58 16.04
CA SER A 11 40.77 27.99 16.38
C SER A 11 41.65 28.75 15.38
N PRO A 12 41.28 29.98 14.98
CA PRO A 12 42.11 30.81 14.08
C PRO A 12 43.55 31.03 14.57
N SER A 13 43.77 30.93 15.89
CA SER A 13 45.11 31.03 16.50
C SER A 13 46.02 29.81 16.24
N ASP A 14 45.44 28.64 15.97
CA ASP A 14 46.20 27.41 15.74
C ASP A 14 46.49 27.14 14.27
N LEU A 15 45.78 27.76 13.37
CA LEU A 15 45.93 27.61 11.92
C LEU A 15 47.15 28.41 11.36
N LEU A 16 47.40 29.61 11.86
CA LEU A 16 48.46 30.45 11.35
C LEU A 16 49.89 29.85 11.50
N PRO A 17 50.28 29.29 12.66
CA PRO A 17 51.60 28.68 12.81
C PRO A 17 51.74 27.36 12.04
N ARG A 18 50.65 26.62 11.85
CA ARG A 18 50.69 25.37 11.05
C ARG A 18 50.73 25.64 9.56
N MET A 19 50.02 26.64 9.07
CA MET A 19 50.09 27.06 7.67
C MET A 19 51.48 27.63 7.32
N GLN A 20 52.11 28.40 8.23
CA GLN A 20 53.49 28.88 8.02
C GLN A 20 54.51 27.75 7.92
N ARG A 21 54.31 26.60 8.65
CA ARG A 21 55.19 25.43 8.50
C ARG A 21 54.92 24.62 7.20
N LEU A 22 53.72 24.69 6.64
CA LEU A 22 53.38 24.07 5.35
C LEU A 22 53.97 24.88 4.17
N PHE A 23 54.21 26.17 4.36
CA PHE A 23 54.81 27.04 3.33
C PHE A 23 56.33 27.19 3.44
N THR A 24 57.02 26.57 4.40
CA THR A 24 58.48 26.37 4.38
C THR A 24 58.80 25.16 3.49
N LEU A 25 58.43 25.28 2.21
CA LEU A 25 58.91 24.37 1.18
C LEU A 25 60.43 24.46 1.09
N PRO A 26 61.14 23.31 1.05
CA PRO A 26 62.58 23.34 0.84
C PRO A 26 62.86 24.05 -0.49
N ARG A 27 63.89 24.91 -0.47
CA ARG A 27 64.33 25.83 -1.56
C ARG A 27 64.66 25.15 -2.92
N ARG A 28 64.14 23.97 -3.23
CA ARG A 28 64.44 23.16 -4.43
C ARG A 28 63.27 22.81 -5.34
N PHE A 29 62.07 23.34 -5.12
CA PHE A 29 61.01 23.16 -6.12
C PHE A 29 61.19 24.23 -7.21
N SER A 30 61.44 23.78 -8.44
CA SER A 30 61.52 24.69 -9.58
C SER A 30 60.17 25.38 -9.79
N ARG A 31 60.19 26.65 -10.20
CA ARG A 31 58.96 27.39 -10.55
C ARG A 31 58.08 26.62 -11.54
N ASP A 32 58.71 25.86 -12.43
CA ASP A 32 58.04 25.05 -13.44
C ASP A 32 57.25 23.89 -12.85
N LEU A 33 57.70 23.28 -11.74
CA LEU A 33 57.00 22.19 -11.05
C LEU A 33 55.74 22.71 -10.33
N ILE A 34 55.82 23.87 -9.70
CA ILE A 34 54.68 24.54 -9.08
C ILE A 34 53.65 24.95 -10.13
N PHE A 35 54.11 25.51 -11.24
CA PHE A 35 53.23 25.87 -12.35
C PHE A 35 52.58 24.64 -12.98
N GLY A 36 53.28 23.56 -13.22
CA GLY A 36 52.75 22.29 -13.70
C GLY A 36 51.69 21.68 -12.76
N LEU A 37 51.92 21.75 -11.45
CA LEU A 37 50.94 21.27 -10.42
C LEU A 37 49.65 22.12 -10.45
N LEU A 38 49.77 23.45 -10.51
CA LEU A 38 48.61 24.34 -10.56
C LEU A 38 47.81 24.15 -11.85
N VAL A 39 48.48 23.98 -12.99
CA VAL A 39 47.84 23.69 -14.28
C VAL A 39 47.15 22.32 -14.24
N GLY A 40 47.78 21.30 -13.65
CA GLY A 40 47.20 19.96 -13.49
C GLY A 40 45.95 19.97 -12.63
N ILE A 41 45.98 20.66 -11.49
CA ILE A 41 44.81 20.81 -10.59
C ILE A 41 43.70 21.59 -11.31
N SER A 42 44.01 22.67 -11.99
CA SER A 42 43.04 23.47 -12.75
C SER A 42 42.37 22.66 -13.86
N LEU A 43 43.12 21.90 -14.64
CA LEU A 43 42.61 20.99 -15.66
C LEU A 43 41.75 19.88 -15.09
N SER A 44 42.13 19.27 -13.97
CA SER A 44 41.36 18.23 -13.29
C SER A 44 40.02 18.77 -12.77
N LEU A 45 40.02 19.94 -12.12
CA LEU A 45 38.82 20.61 -11.65
C LEU A 45 37.89 21.01 -12.81
N SER A 46 38.46 21.54 -13.90
CA SER A 46 37.65 21.90 -15.08
C SER A 46 37.06 20.68 -15.77
N SER A 47 37.78 19.58 -15.89
CA SER A 47 37.29 18.35 -16.51
C SER A 47 36.20 17.68 -15.71
N THR A 48 36.34 17.63 -14.36
CA THR A 48 35.29 17.12 -13.46
C THR A 48 34.05 17.99 -13.48
N SER A 49 34.19 19.31 -13.46
CA SER A 49 33.05 20.23 -13.57
C SER A 49 32.33 20.10 -14.91
N ALA A 50 33.09 20.00 -16.02
CA ALA A 50 32.52 19.78 -17.34
C ALA A 50 31.77 18.42 -17.44
N ALA A 51 32.32 17.36 -16.85
CA ALA A 51 31.66 16.04 -16.80
C ALA A 51 30.33 16.08 -16.02
N LEU A 52 30.33 16.75 -14.89
CA LEU A 52 29.10 16.92 -14.06
C LEU A 52 28.04 17.74 -14.81
N LEU A 53 28.44 18.84 -15.47
CA LEU A 53 27.51 19.65 -16.27
C LEU A 53 26.97 18.87 -17.47
N LEU A 54 27.78 18.04 -18.10
CA LEU A 54 27.38 17.18 -19.22
C LEU A 54 26.39 16.09 -18.74
N GLN A 55 26.64 15.52 -17.56
CA GLN A 55 25.75 14.55 -16.93
C GLN A 55 24.40 15.18 -16.61
N GLU A 56 24.41 16.38 -16.01
CA GLU A 56 23.19 17.11 -15.70
C GLU A 56 22.42 17.53 -16.97
N TYR A 57 23.12 17.98 -18.00
CA TYR A 57 22.54 18.29 -19.32
C TYR A 57 21.88 17.04 -19.94
N ARG A 58 22.59 15.90 -19.94
CA ARG A 58 22.05 14.62 -20.44
C ARG A 58 20.82 14.18 -19.65
N ARG A 59 20.84 14.33 -18.31
CA ARG A 59 19.70 14.06 -17.44
C ARG A 59 18.50 14.95 -17.80
N LYS A 60 18.69 16.28 -17.92
CA LYS A 60 17.64 17.23 -18.33
C LYS A 60 17.08 16.90 -19.72
N LYS A 61 17.95 16.56 -20.67
CA LYS A 61 17.52 16.20 -22.03
C LYS A 61 16.81 14.85 -22.11
N ALA A 62 17.16 13.89 -21.26
CA ALA A 62 16.45 12.62 -21.15
C ALA A 62 15.03 12.83 -20.57
N ILE A 63 14.89 13.68 -19.55
CA ILE A 63 13.59 14.05 -18.96
C ILE A 63 12.69 14.76 -19.99
N GLN A 64 13.25 15.67 -20.81
CA GLN A 64 12.48 16.36 -21.87
C GLN A 64 12.02 15.44 -23.01
N ARG A 65 12.60 14.26 -23.16
CA ARG A 65 12.20 13.28 -24.19
C ARG A 65 10.96 12.49 -23.83
N ILE A 66 10.55 12.50 -22.55
CA ILE A 66 9.30 11.88 -22.12
C ILE A 66 8.22 12.97 -22.21
N PRO A 67 7.35 12.96 -23.22
CA PRO A 67 6.30 13.96 -23.32
C PRO A 67 5.43 13.88 -22.06
N PRO A 68 5.09 15.02 -21.43
CA PRO A 68 4.11 15.01 -20.35
C PRO A 68 2.85 14.35 -20.88
N ARG A 69 2.40 13.28 -20.22
CA ARG A 69 1.14 12.64 -20.61
C ARG A 69 0.01 13.64 -20.37
N PRO A 70 -0.92 13.79 -21.30
CA PRO A 70 -2.13 14.56 -21.05
C PRO A 70 -2.78 14.05 -19.76
N ILE A 71 -3.22 14.95 -18.89
CA ILE A 71 -4.02 14.58 -17.73
C ILE A 71 -5.27 13.89 -18.29
N GLU A 72 -5.38 12.59 -18.05
CA GLU A 72 -6.60 11.86 -18.35
C GLU A 72 -7.68 12.38 -17.40
N LEU A 73 -8.57 13.20 -17.93
CA LEU A 73 -9.75 13.65 -17.20
C LEU A 73 -10.69 12.45 -17.08
N ARG A 74 -10.72 11.80 -15.94
CA ARG A 74 -11.68 10.73 -15.63
C ARG A 74 -13.13 11.19 -15.59
N ALA A 75 -13.37 12.51 -15.67
CA ALA A 75 -14.69 13.11 -15.51
C ALA A 75 -15.73 12.64 -16.56
N GLU A 76 -15.29 12.07 -17.68
CA GLU A 76 -16.17 11.60 -18.76
C GLU A 76 -16.25 10.07 -18.86
N GLU A 77 -15.49 9.33 -18.06
CA GLU A 77 -15.50 7.87 -18.06
C GLU A 77 -16.48 7.33 -17.01
N ILE A 78 -17.48 6.60 -17.47
CA ILE A 78 -18.35 5.80 -16.60
C ILE A 78 -17.62 4.50 -16.29
N GLY A 79 -17.14 4.34 -15.07
CA GLY A 79 -16.46 3.13 -14.61
C GLY A 79 -17.39 1.93 -14.50
N ASP A 80 -16.84 0.72 -14.72
CA ASP A 80 -17.57 -0.54 -14.56
C ASP A 80 -17.66 -0.92 -13.08
N GLY A 81 -18.63 -0.37 -12.39
CA GLY A 81 -18.87 -0.62 -10.97
C GLY A 81 -17.68 -0.27 -10.07
N VAL A 82 -17.61 -0.93 -8.90
CA VAL A 82 -16.56 -0.69 -7.92
C VAL A 82 -15.17 -1.14 -8.41
N ILE A 83 -15.10 -2.11 -9.32
CA ILE A 83 -13.84 -2.63 -9.87
C ILE A 83 -13.12 -1.56 -10.69
N GLY A 84 -13.88 -0.77 -11.47
CA GLY A 84 -13.33 0.33 -12.28
C GLY A 84 -12.70 1.47 -11.44
N LEU A 85 -12.91 1.49 -10.12
CA LEU A 85 -12.30 2.46 -9.21
C LEU A 85 -10.94 2.02 -8.68
N ILE A 86 -10.55 0.75 -8.86
CA ILE A 86 -9.30 0.20 -8.33
C ILE A 86 -8.12 0.64 -9.20
N GLY A 87 -7.09 1.12 -8.54
CA GLY A 87 -5.88 1.57 -9.22
C GLY A 87 -5.97 2.99 -9.78
N ASN A 88 -4.96 3.36 -10.57
CA ASN A 88 -4.82 4.70 -11.14
C ASN A 88 -4.96 5.82 -10.09
N THR A 89 -4.49 5.54 -8.89
CA THR A 89 -4.57 6.45 -7.73
C THR A 89 -3.69 7.67 -7.93
N PRO A 90 -4.02 8.82 -7.33
CA PRO A 90 -3.17 10.01 -7.39
C PRO A 90 -1.79 9.78 -6.75
N LEU A 91 -0.82 10.54 -7.21
CA LEU A 91 0.46 10.73 -6.55
C LEU A 91 0.51 12.18 -6.05
N ILE A 92 0.63 12.39 -4.75
CA ILE A 92 0.62 13.72 -4.12
C ILE A 92 1.98 14.06 -3.51
N ARG A 93 2.33 15.33 -3.50
CA ARG A 93 3.48 15.85 -2.77
C ARG A 93 3.13 16.02 -1.29
N ILE A 94 4.00 15.54 -0.40
CA ILE A 94 3.89 15.78 1.04
C ILE A 94 4.60 17.10 1.33
N ASN A 95 3.83 18.17 1.43
CA ASN A 95 4.38 19.53 1.39
C ASN A 95 5.28 19.85 2.59
N SER A 96 4.82 19.57 3.81
CA SER A 96 5.57 19.88 5.03
C SER A 96 6.95 19.22 5.06
N LEU A 97 7.03 17.94 4.71
CA LEU A 97 8.28 17.19 4.70
C LEU A 97 9.19 17.62 3.54
N SER A 98 8.58 17.85 2.38
CA SER A 98 9.32 18.23 1.17
C SER A 98 9.97 19.61 1.30
N ASP A 99 9.24 20.59 1.83
CA ASP A 99 9.71 21.96 2.00
C ASP A 99 10.81 22.04 3.07
N ALA A 100 10.63 21.36 4.20
CA ALA A 100 11.64 21.34 5.27
C ALA A 100 12.97 20.72 4.81
N LEU A 101 12.94 19.66 4.01
CA LEU A 101 14.14 18.93 3.57
C LEU A 101 14.71 19.44 2.24
N GLY A 102 13.95 20.23 1.48
CA GLY A 102 14.34 20.68 0.14
C GLY A 102 14.41 19.54 -0.88
N VAL A 103 13.51 18.56 -0.76
CA VAL A 103 13.37 17.39 -1.62
C VAL A 103 11.92 17.28 -2.11
N GLU A 104 11.60 16.34 -2.99
CA GLU A 104 10.22 15.99 -3.32
C GLU A 104 9.88 14.61 -2.73
N ILE A 105 9.06 14.56 -1.70
CA ILE A 105 8.48 13.33 -1.17
C ILE A 105 7.07 13.19 -1.73
N LEU A 106 6.86 12.13 -2.51
CA LEU A 106 5.64 11.87 -3.26
C LEU A 106 4.95 10.62 -2.69
N GLY A 107 3.69 10.78 -2.28
CA GLY A 107 2.88 9.70 -1.72
C GLY A 107 1.85 9.17 -2.72
N LYS A 108 1.89 7.89 -3.06
CA LYS A 108 0.91 7.19 -3.88
C LYS A 108 -0.34 6.88 -3.04
N CYS A 109 -1.47 7.51 -3.34
CA CYS A 109 -2.67 7.52 -2.50
C CYS A 109 -3.48 6.22 -2.61
N GLU A 110 -2.94 5.10 -2.15
CA GLU A 110 -3.61 3.80 -2.20
C GLU A 110 -4.83 3.69 -1.26
N PHE A 111 -4.95 4.58 -0.28
CA PHE A 111 -6.14 4.70 0.56
C PHE A 111 -7.40 5.19 -0.20
N LEU A 112 -7.25 5.68 -1.43
CA LEU A 112 -8.37 6.10 -2.29
C LEU A 112 -8.96 4.96 -3.12
N ASN A 113 -8.40 3.77 -3.09
CA ASN A 113 -9.06 2.60 -3.65
C ASN A 113 -10.39 2.34 -2.92
N PRO A 114 -11.39 1.74 -3.58
CA PRO A 114 -12.76 1.59 -3.03
C PRO A 114 -12.83 0.78 -1.73
N GLY A 115 -12.02 -0.27 -1.60
CA GLY A 115 -11.86 -0.99 -0.34
C GLY A 115 -10.91 -0.28 0.63
N GLY A 116 -10.33 0.87 0.25
CA GLY A 116 -9.56 1.83 1.07
C GLY A 116 -8.12 1.42 1.36
N SER A 117 -7.48 0.58 0.55
CA SER A 117 -6.07 0.23 0.72
C SER A 117 -5.39 -0.26 -0.57
N VAL A 118 -4.07 -0.36 -0.49
CA VAL A 118 -3.21 -0.97 -1.53
C VAL A 118 -3.62 -2.42 -1.87
N LYS A 119 -4.33 -3.11 -0.97
CA LYS A 119 -4.72 -4.51 -1.12
C LYS A 119 -5.88 -4.72 -2.10
N ASP A 120 -6.58 -3.68 -2.50
CA ASP A 120 -7.64 -3.77 -3.52
C ASP A 120 -7.08 -4.25 -4.87
N ARG A 121 -5.89 -3.76 -5.23
CA ARG A 121 -5.18 -4.21 -6.43
C ARG A 121 -4.82 -5.69 -6.37
N VAL A 122 -4.36 -6.12 -5.21
CA VAL A 122 -3.96 -7.50 -4.95
C VAL A 122 -5.18 -8.43 -5.03
N ALA A 123 -6.27 -8.06 -4.36
CA ALA A 123 -7.52 -8.83 -4.36
C ALA A 123 -8.10 -8.97 -5.78
N LEU A 124 -8.13 -7.88 -6.53
CA LEU A 124 -8.61 -7.90 -7.92
C LEU A 124 -7.76 -8.84 -8.77
N ARG A 125 -6.44 -8.70 -8.74
CA ARG A 125 -5.54 -9.49 -9.54
C ARG A 125 -5.60 -10.98 -9.21
N ILE A 126 -5.65 -11.35 -7.91
CA ILE A 126 -5.79 -12.75 -7.48
C ILE A 126 -7.06 -13.38 -8.06
N ILE A 127 -8.18 -12.64 -8.02
CA ILE A 127 -9.46 -13.17 -8.51
C ILE A 127 -9.43 -13.28 -10.03
N GLU A 128 -8.92 -12.27 -10.75
CA GLU A 128 -8.85 -12.26 -12.21
C GLU A 128 -7.94 -13.36 -12.75
N ASP A 129 -6.77 -13.57 -12.15
CA ASP A 129 -5.87 -14.65 -12.53
C ASP A 129 -6.51 -16.02 -12.26
N ALA A 130 -7.18 -16.21 -11.11
CA ALA A 130 -7.90 -17.43 -10.81
C ALA A 130 -9.09 -17.71 -11.75
N GLU A 131 -9.78 -16.66 -12.22
CA GLU A 131 -10.81 -16.75 -13.25
C GLU A 131 -10.20 -17.14 -14.61
N ALA A 132 -9.08 -16.52 -14.98
CA ALA A 132 -8.37 -16.81 -16.23
C ALA A 132 -7.85 -18.27 -16.27
N ASP A 133 -7.40 -18.78 -15.12
CA ASP A 133 -6.93 -20.15 -14.95
C ASP A 133 -8.09 -21.17 -14.81
N GLY A 134 -9.35 -20.74 -14.83
CA GLY A 134 -10.53 -21.59 -14.66
C GLY A 134 -10.69 -22.18 -13.26
N LEU A 135 -10.03 -21.61 -12.25
CA LEU A 135 -10.12 -22.01 -10.85
C LEU A 135 -11.34 -21.40 -10.17
N LEU A 136 -11.76 -20.22 -10.62
CA LEU A 136 -12.93 -19.49 -10.12
C LEU A 136 -13.89 -19.15 -11.27
N HIS A 137 -15.19 -19.19 -10.97
CA HIS A 137 -16.23 -18.77 -11.90
C HIS A 137 -17.27 -17.93 -11.13
N PRO A 138 -17.61 -16.72 -11.60
CA PRO A 138 -18.59 -15.86 -10.95
C PRO A 138 -19.96 -16.54 -10.78
N HIS A 139 -20.66 -16.23 -9.69
CA HIS A 139 -22.03 -16.69 -9.43
C HIS A 139 -22.23 -18.20 -9.33
N THR A 140 -21.18 -18.99 -9.05
CA THR A 140 -21.25 -20.46 -8.88
C THR A 140 -21.43 -20.87 -7.40
N GLY A 141 -21.49 -19.92 -6.46
CA GLY A 141 -21.45 -20.21 -5.02
C GLY A 141 -20.04 -20.49 -4.49
N SER A 142 -19.01 -20.24 -5.29
CA SER A 142 -17.62 -20.39 -4.85
C SER A 142 -17.28 -19.36 -3.77
N VAL A 143 -16.42 -19.77 -2.82
CA VAL A 143 -16.05 -18.98 -1.64
C VAL A 143 -14.57 -18.70 -1.64
N LEU A 144 -14.20 -17.42 -1.48
CA LEU A 144 -12.82 -16.95 -1.29
C LEU A 144 -12.43 -17.09 0.17
N PHE A 145 -11.36 -17.80 0.45
CA PHE A 145 -10.79 -17.97 1.79
C PHE A 145 -9.48 -17.22 1.90
N GLU A 146 -9.30 -16.45 2.98
CA GLU A 146 -8.04 -15.77 3.24
C GLU A 146 -7.75 -15.67 4.73
N GLY A 147 -6.46 -15.85 5.07
CA GLY A 147 -5.93 -15.60 6.40
C GLY A 147 -5.27 -14.22 6.46
N THR A 148 -5.88 -13.25 7.17
CA THR A 148 -5.38 -11.87 7.14
C THR A 148 -5.67 -11.09 8.42
N VAL A 149 -4.89 -10.03 8.65
CA VAL A 149 -5.10 -9.06 9.74
C VAL A 149 -6.05 -7.91 9.36
N GLY A 150 -6.74 -8.00 8.22
CA GLY A 150 -7.84 -7.12 7.88
C GLY A 150 -7.84 -6.53 6.48
N SER A 151 -6.84 -5.75 6.05
CA SER A 151 -6.92 -5.00 4.79
C SER A 151 -7.15 -5.88 3.56
N THR A 152 -6.46 -7.02 3.44
CA THR A 152 -6.69 -7.96 2.32
C THR A 152 -8.08 -8.57 2.39
N GLY A 153 -8.57 -8.90 3.59
CA GLY A 153 -9.91 -9.41 3.78
C GLY A 153 -10.99 -8.43 3.32
N ILE A 154 -10.84 -7.15 3.68
CA ILE A 154 -11.75 -6.08 3.26
C ILE A 154 -11.73 -5.94 1.73
N SER A 155 -10.55 -5.96 1.13
CA SER A 155 -10.39 -5.88 -0.32
C SER A 155 -11.03 -7.07 -1.04
N LEU A 156 -10.80 -8.30 -0.54
CA LEU A 156 -11.42 -9.51 -1.08
C LEU A 156 -12.94 -9.50 -0.92
N ALA A 157 -13.45 -9.03 0.22
CA ALA A 157 -14.89 -8.89 0.43
C ALA A 157 -15.52 -7.87 -0.53
N THR A 158 -14.83 -6.74 -0.77
CA THR A 158 -15.30 -5.69 -1.70
C THR A 158 -15.31 -6.19 -3.14
N VAL A 159 -14.18 -6.72 -3.63
CA VAL A 159 -14.02 -7.19 -5.01
C VAL A 159 -14.82 -8.48 -5.24
N GLY A 160 -14.75 -9.42 -4.30
CA GLY A 160 -15.47 -10.68 -4.37
C GLY A 160 -16.98 -10.47 -4.49
N ARG A 161 -17.55 -9.59 -3.65
CA ARG A 161 -18.97 -9.24 -3.73
C ARG A 161 -19.34 -8.65 -5.10
N ALA A 162 -18.50 -7.77 -5.64
CA ALA A 162 -18.74 -7.17 -6.96
C ALA A 162 -18.67 -8.19 -8.11
N LYS A 163 -17.84 -9.22 -7.96
CA LYS A 163 -17.66 -10.32 -8.95
C LYS A 163 -18.56 -11.54 -8.69
N GLY A 164 -19.42 -11.51 -7.65
CA GLY A 164 -20.38 -12.59 -7.37
C GLY A 164 -19.79 -13.75 -6.56
N TYR A 165 -18.77 -13.51 -5.74
CA TYR A 165 -18.19 -14.48 -4.80
C TYR A 165 -18.57 -14.16 -3.36
N GLU A 166 -18.63 -15.19 -2.53
CA GLU A 166 -18.65 -15.08 -1.09
C GLU A 166 -17.22 -15.07 -0.52
N CYS A 167 -17.05 -14.48 0.67
CA CYS A 167 -15.76 -14.44 1.34
C CYS A 167 -15.86 -15.03 2.75
N CYS A 168 -14.86 -15.81 3.14
CA CYS A 168 -14.63 -16.30 4.49
C CYS A 168 -13.23 -15.89 4.94
N ILE A 169 -13.16 -14.99 5.90
CA ILE A 169 -11.91 -14.40 6.37
C ILE A 169 -11.58 -14.94 7.75
N ILE A 170 -10.41 -15.53 7.86
CA ILE A 170 -9.87 -16.03 9.12
C ILE A 170 -8.84 -15.02 9.62
N MET A 171 -9.01 -14.55 10.86
CA MET A 171 -8.16 -13.50 11.39
C MET A 171 -7.83 -13.71 12.87
N PRO A 172 -6.71 -13.16 13.37
CA PRO A 172 -6.38 -13.19 14.78
C PRO A 172 -7.44 -12.44 15.61
N ASP A 173 -7.65 -12.85 16.84
CA ASP A 173 -8.64 -12.24 17.74
C ASP A 173 -8.14 -10.92 18.37
N ASP A 174 -6.87 -10.59 18.22
CA ASP A 174 -6.21 -9.37 18.69
C ASP A 174 -6.16 -8.22 17.68
N VAL A 175 -6.81 -8.35 16.50
CA VAL A 175 -6.87 -7.27 15.51
C VAL A 175 -7.85 -6.18 15.91
N ALA A 176 -7.67 -4.99 15.33
CA ALA A 176 -8.54 -3.84 15.53
C ALA A 176 -10.01 -4.17 15.17
N ILE A 177 -10.94 -3.89 16.09
CA ILE A 177 -12.35 -4.30 15.99
C ILE A 177 -13.06 -3.68 14.78
N GLU A 178 -12.69 -2.48 14.40
CA GLU A 178 -13.23 -1.78 13.24
C GLU A 178 -13.04 -2.57 11.93
N LYS A 179 -11.97 -3.33 11.80
CA LYS A 179 -11.72 -4.18 10.62
C LYS A 179 -12.70 -5.36 10.57
N VAL A 180 -13.00 -5.95 11.72
CA VAL A 180 -14.02 -7.02 11.83
C VAL A 180 -15.40 -6.49 11.43
N GLN A 181 -15.78 -5.34 11.99
CA GLN A 181 -17.07 -4.72 11.70
C GLN A 181 -17.24 -4.38 10.21
N VAL A 182 -16.20 -3.87 9.57
CA VAL A 182 -16.26 -3.57 8.12
C VAL A 182 -16.43 -4.86 7.31
N LEU A 183 -15.71 -5.93 7.62
CA LEU A 183 -15.86 -7.23 6.96
C LEU A 183 -17.28 -7.78 7.06
N GLU A 184 -17.86 -7.75 8.25
CA GLU A 184 -19.23 -8.21 8.48
C GLU A 184 -20.26 -7.37 7.72
N LYS A 185 -20.08 -6.03 7.66
CA LYS A 185 -20.93 -5.14 6.87
C LYS A 185 -20.80 -5.37 5.35
N LEU A 186 -19.64 -5.80 4.88
CA LEU A 186 -19.44 -6.23 3.50
C LEU A 186 -20.01 -7.63 3.22
N GLY A 187 -20.56 -8.29 4.23
CA GLY A 187 -21.17 -9.62 4.11
C GLY A 187 -20.17 -10.77 4.05
N ALA A 188 -18.93 -10.56 4.51
CA ALA A 188 -17.95 -11.63 4.65
C ALA A 188 -18.23 -12.42 5.94
N ARG A 189 -18.00 -13.73 5.90
CA ARG A 189 -17.93 -14.56 7.12
C ARG A 189 -16.60 -14.35 7.79
N VAL A 190 -16.58 -14.06 9.09
CA VAL A 190 -15.35 -13.83 9.84
C VAL A 190 -15.17 -14.90 10.90
N GLU A 191 -14.06 -15.63 10.85
CA GLU A 191 -13.65 -16.60 11.89
C GLU A 191 -12.45 -16.00 12.64
N ARG A 192 -12.61 -15.74 13.95
CA ARG A 192 -11.53 -15.22 14.79
C ARG A 192 -10.83 -16.36 15.51
N VAL A 193 -9.50 -16.40 15.42
CA VAL A 193 -8.67 -17.45 16.03
C VAL A 193 -7.58 -16.84 16.89
N ARG A 194 -7.13 -17.54 17.91
CA ARG A 194 -6.02 -17.07 18.73
C ARG A 194 -4.73 -16.98 17.91
N PRO A 195 -3.90 -15.92 18.11
CA PRO A 195 -2.59 -15.84 17.48
C PRO A 195 -1.75 -17.06 17.80
N ALA A 196 -1.19 -17.67 16.77
CA ALA A 196 -0.35 -18.85 16.87
C ALA A 196 0.90 -18.70 15.98
N SER A 197 1.92 -19.51 16.21
CA SER A 197 3.10 -19.59 15.35
C SER A 197 2.69 -19.95 13.91
N TYR A 198 3.39 -19.39 12.93
CA TYR A 198 3.08 -19.64 11.51
C TYR A 198 3.22 -21.11 11.10
N VAL A 199 3.95 -21.94 11.87
CA VAL A 199 4.07 -23.39 11.65
C VAL A 199 2.93 -24.18 12.30
N ASP A 200 2.11 -23.56 13.15
CA ASP A 200 0.99 -24.19 13.82
C ASP A 200 -0.20 -24.32 12.84
N GLU A 201 -0.84 -25.46 12.79
CA GLU A 201 -2.04 -25.66 11.97
C GLU A 201 -3.21 -24.74 12.35
N LYS A 202 -3.25 -24.29 13.62
CA LYS A 202 -4.26 -23.38 14.15
C LYS A 202 -4.00 -21.91 13.80
N GLN A 203 -2.86 -21.61 13.19
CA GLN A 203 -2.54 -20.27 12.74
C GLN A 203 -3.52 -19.83 11.64
N PHE A 204 -3.96 -18.59 11.67
CA PHE A 204 -5.04 -18.08 10.84
C PHE A 204 -4.87 -18.31 9.33
N VAL A 205 -3.65 -18.26 8.77
CA VAL A 205 -3.38 -18.55 7.35
C VAL A 205 -3.54 -20.04 7.06
N ASN A 206 -2.99 -20.91 7.95
CA ASN A 206 -3.10 -22.36 7.80
C ASN A 206 -4.54 -22.83 7.96
N THR A 207 -5.29 -22.23 8.90
CA THR A 207 -6.72 -22.46 9.10
C THR A 207 -7.51 -22.06 7.85
N ALA A 208 -7.22 -20.91 7.24
CA ALA A 208 -7.88 -20.47 6.00
C ALA A 208 -7.65 -21.46 4.85
N ARG A 209 -6.40 -21.90 4.66
CA ARG A 209 -6.05 -22.92 3.66
C ARG A 209 -6.83 -24.23 3.88
N LYS A 210 -6.91 -24.67 5.13
CA LYS A 210 -7.66 -25.90 5.50
C LYS A 210 -9.16 -25.73 5.21
N ARG A 211 -9.77 -24.59 5.58
CA ARG A 211 -11.18 -24.32 5.29
C ARG A 211 -11.49 -24.31 3.79
N ALA A 212 -10.60 -23.75 2.98
CA ALA A 212 -10.75 -23.76 1.53
C ALA A 212 -10.71 -25.21 0.96
N GLN A 213 -9.80 -26.05 1.47
CA GLN A 213 -9.68 -27.44 1.06
C GLN A 213 -10.86 -28.32 1.51
N GLU A 214 -11.45 -28.02 2.66
CA GLU A 214 -12.60 -28.74 3.21
C GLU A 214 -13.92 -28.31 2.56
N PHE A 215 -13.95 -27.17 1.92
CA PHE A 215 -15.17 -26.62 1.29
C PHE A 215 -15.69 -27.56 0.19
N GLY A 216 -16.95 -27.90 0.21
CA GLY A 216 -17.59 -28.84 -0.70
C GLY A 216 -17.36 -30.34 -0.40
N ARG A 217 -16.41 -30.69 0.50
CA ARG A 217 -16.19 -32.10 0.87
C ARG A 217 -17.23 -32.63 1.86
N ARG A 218 -17.77 -31.76 2.70
CA ARG A 218 -18.77 -32.14 3.74
C ARG A 218 -20.14 -32.51 3.16
N GLU A 219 -20.50 -32.01 1.98
CA GLU A 219 -21.77 -32.37 1.33
C GLU A 219 -21.76 -33.79 0.75
N ILE A 220 -20.61 -34.32 0.38
CA ILE A 220 -20.48 -35.67 -0.19
C ILE A 220 -20.64 -36.76 0.88
N THR A 221 -20.33 -36.45 2.15
CA THR A 221 -20.41 -37.41 3.26
C THR A 221 -21.78 -37.42 3.96
N SER A 222 -22.65 -36.44 3.69
CA SER A 222 -23.98 -36.35 4.33
C SER A 222 -25.08 -37.13 3.59
N HIS A 223 -24.80 -37.79 2.46
CA HIS A 223 -25.78 -38.58 1.70
C HIS A 223 -25.55 -40.11 1.77
N VAL A 224 -24.91 -40.61 2.82
CA VAL A 224 -25.00 -42.03 3.14
C VAL A 224 -26.19 -42.24 4.09
N PRO A 225 -27.27 -42.89 3.67
CA PRO A 225 -28.38 -43.15 4.59
C PRO A 225 -27.86 -44.06 5.71
N PRO A 226 -28.28 -43.83 6.97
CA PRO A 226 -27.89 -44.69 8.06
C PRO A 226 -28.45 -46.10 7.82
N LYS A 227 -27.58 -47.11 7.89
CA LYS A 227 -28.02 -48.49 8.05
C LYS A 227 -28.71 -48.60 9.40
N ASP A 228 -29.96 -49.06 9.38
CA ASP A 228 -30.72 -49.41 10.54
C ASP A 228 -29.94 -50.35 11.46
N SER A 229 -29.68 -49.93 12.68
CA SER A 229 -29.43 -50.82 13.80
C SER A 229 -29.96 -50.13 15.07
N ASP A 230 -30.97 -50.75 15.67
CA ASP A 230 -31.58 -50.52 16.94
C ASP A 230 -30.58 -50.18 18.07
N GLU A 231 -30.92 -49.24 18.90
CA GLU A 231 -31.00 -49.30 20.38
C GLU A 231 -30.74 -47.92 21.05
N THR A 232 -31.78 -47.56 21.82
CA THR A 232 -31.79 -46.77 23.06
C THR A 232 -31.20 -45.36 23.15
N GLN A 233 -32.12 -44.45 23.43
CA GLN A 233 -31.97 -43.08 23.95
C GLN A 233 -31.22 -43.01 25.32
N PRO A 234 -30.68 -41.84 25.74
CA PRO A 234 -31.54 -40.73 26.17
C PRO A 234 -31.07 -39.31 25.80
N ASP A 235 -32.07 -38.46 25.72
CA ASP A 235 -32.20 -37.00 25.86
C ASP A 235 -30.99 -36.17 26.16
N LEU A 236 -30.72 -35.19 25.26
CA LEU A 236 -30.28 -33.86 25.68
C LEU A 236 -30.89 -32.78 24.77
N LEU A 237 -31.65 -31.89 25.37
CA LEU A 237 -32.29 -30.73 24.79
C LEU A 237 -31.29 -29.88 23.96
N VAL A 238 -31.61 -29.66 22.70
CA VAL A 238 -31.11 -28.53 21.93
C VAL A 238 -32.29 -27.66 21.54
N THR A 239 -32.37 -26.50 22.17
CA THR A 239 -33.40 -25.48 21.94
C THR A 239 -33.16 -24.87 20.55
N THR A 240 -33.98 -25.23 19.59
CA THR A 240 -34.14 -24.50 18.35
C THR A 240 -35.02 -23.29 18.57
N LEU A 241 -34.49 -22.09 18.34
CA LEU A 241 -35.33 -20.90 18.17
C LEU A 241 -35.46 -20.64 16.68
N ALA A 242 -36.51 -21.16 16.11
CA ALA A 242 -37.10 -20.69 14.88
C ALA A 242 -38.50 -20.16 15.19
N GLU A 243 -38.89 -19.12 14.47
CA GLU A 243 -40.25 -18.59 14.35
C GLU A 243 -40.79 -17.66 15.42
N SER A 244 -40.90 -16.42 15.06
CA SER A 244 -42.05 -15.52 15.31
C SER A 244 -41.70 -14.17 14.64
N SER A 245 -42.45 -13.50 13.89
CA SER A 245 -43.83 -13.55 13.36
C SER A 245 -44.01 -12.24 12.59
N ARG A 246 -44.71 -12.33 11.51
CA ARG A 246 -45.19 -11.19 10.74
C ARG A 246 -46.08 -10.28 11.63
N THR A 247 -45.76 -9.00 11.66
CA THR A 247 -46.78 -7.96 11.83
C THR A 247 -46.46 -6.79 10.95
N SER A 248 -47.29 -6.61 9.96
CA SER A 248 -47.44 -5.45 9.11
C SER A 248 -47.93 -4.25 9.92
N SER A 249 -47.24 -3.14 9.85
CA SER A 249 -47.84 -1.83 10.07
C SER A 249 -47.37 -0.84 9.01
N THR A 250 -48.23 -0.68 8.03
CA THR A 250 -48.25 0.38 7.05
C THR A 250 -48.52 1.71 7.76
N THR A 251 -47.58 2.60 7.79
CA THR A 251 -47.80 4.02 8.05
C THR A 251 -47.55 4.80 6.75
N ASN A 252 -48.66 5.15 6.12
CA ASN A 252 -48.72 6.10 5.02
C ASN A 252 -48.32 7.51 5.51
N PHE A 253 -47.27 8.07 4.98
CA PHE A 253 -47.04 9.51 5.04
C PHE A 253 -47.43 10.11 3.67
N SER A 254 -48.57 10.82 3.70
CA SER A 254 -49.03 11.65 2.59
C SER A 254 -48.38 13.04 2.69
N PHE A 255 -47.74 13.47 1.64
CA PHE A 255 -47.36 14.87 1.47
C PHE A 255 -48.47 15.61 0.71
N PRO A 256 -48.89 16.82 1.14
CA PRO A 256 -49.88 17.61 0.46
C PRO A 256 -49.32 18.31 -0.78
N SER A 257 -49.95 18.12 -1.90
CA SER A 257 -49.79 18.91 -3.12
C SER A 257 -50.49 20.27 -2.96
N SER A 258 -49.78 21.34 -3.11
CA SER A 258 -50.37 22.66 -3.33
C SER A 258 -50.12 23.10 -4.79
N SER A 259 -51.18 23.10 -5.53
CA SER A 259 -51.34 23.74 -6.85
C SER A 259 -51.53 25.24 -6.66
N THR A 260 -50.79 26.06 -7.36
CA THR A 260 -51.26 27.39 -7.75
C THR A 260 -50.72 27.74 -9.16
N SER A 261 -51.70 27.85 -10.05
CA SER A 261 -51.68 28.35 -11.39
C SER A 261 -51.47 29.86 -11.40
N THR A 262 -50.58 30.39 -12.21
CA THR A 262 -50.80 31.66 -12.92
C THR A 262 -49.95 31.72 -14.19
N ARG A 263 -50.64 31.84 -15.28
CA ARG A 263 -50.16 32.17 -16.63
C ARG A 263 -50.27 33.69 -16.83
N PRO A 264 -49.35 34.32 -17.55
CA PRO A 264 -49.80 35.24 -18.57
C PRO A 264 -49.16 34.99 -19.96
N THR A 265 -50.01 35.12 -20.91
CA THR A 265 -49.79 35.17 -22.37
C THR A 265 -49.10 36.48 -22.78
N THR A 266 -48.10 36.39 -23.66
CA THR A 266 -47.94 37.37 -24.76
C THR A 266 -47.17 36.82 -25.95
N ARG A 267 -47.65 37.20 -27.07
CA ARG A 267 -47.49 36.99 -28.49
C ARG A 267 -46.07 37.07 -29.08
N SER A 268 -45.87 36.13 -30.02
CA SER A 268 -45.37 36.26 -31.39
C SER A 268 -44.10 37.06 -31.71
N HIS A 269 -43.11 36.34 -32.26
CA HIS A 269 -42.49 36.63 -33.56
C HIS A 269 -41.66 35.44 -34.01
N THR A 270 -42.04 34.87 -35.16
CA THR A 270 -41.16 33.98 -35.93
C THR A 270 -40.15 34.82 -36.70
N PRO A 271 -38.90 34.32 -36.91
CA PRO A 271 -38.57 33.94 -38.27
C PRO A 271 -37.70 32.65 -38.40
N SER A 272 -37.95 32.01 -39.50
CA SER A 272 -37.11 31.22 -40.40
C SER A 272 -36.24 30.08 -39.87
N ALA A 273 -36.55 28.96 -40.47
CA ALA A 273 -35.89 27.66 -40.51
C ALA A 273 -34.36 27.71 -40.62
N SER A 274 -33.69 27.05 -39.67
CA SER A 274 -32.41 26.44 -39.90
C SER A 274 -32.51 24.95 -39.53
N ARG A 275 -32.09 24.13 -40.49
CA ARG A 275 -32.10 22.66 -40.43
C ARG A 275 -31.34 22.18 -39.19
N SER A 276 -32.01 21.47 -38.31
CA SER A 276 -31.41 20.69 -37.27
C SER A 276 -30.70 19.46 -37.83
N PRO A 277 -29.51 19.12 -37.37
CA PRO A 277 -28.85 17.86 -37.74
C PRO A 277 -29.63 16.67 -37.13
N SER A 278 -29.76 15.63 -37.94
CA SER A 278 -30.39 14.36 -37.56
C SER A 278 -29.70 13.76 -36.34
N PRO A 279 -30.44 13.18 -35.38
CA PRO A 279 -29.85 12.50 -34.26
C PRO A 279 -29.02 11.29 -34.74
N PRO A 280 -27.86 11.00 -34.08
CA PRO A 280 -27.06 9.83 -34.41
C PRO A 280 -27.87 8.54 -34.19
N PRO A 281 -27.56 7.46 -34.91
CA PRO A 281 -28.33 6.22 -34.83
C PRO A 281 -28.24 5.69 -33.38
N ARG A 282 -29.40 5.44 -32.81
CA ARG A 282 -29.54 4.79 -31.50
C ARG A 282 -28.78 3.48 -31.53
N THR A 283 -27.64 3.42 -30.84
CA THR A 283 -26.96 2.18 -30.56
C THR A 283 -27.93 1.25 -29.86
N ARG A 284 -28.23 0.15 -30.50
CA ARG A 284 -29.05 -0.94 -29.97
C ARG A 284 -28.42 -1.35 -28.64
N GLN A 285 -29.02 -0.96 -27.51
CA GLN A 285 -28.72 -1.53 -26.20
C GLN A 285 -28.89 -3.05 -26.36
N ARG A 286 -27.79 -3.76 -26.37
CA ARG A 286 -27.75 -5.20 -26.26
C ARG A 286 -28.33 -5.51 -24.90
N LYS A 287 -29.61 -5.86 -24.80
CA LYS A 287 -30.17 -6.49 -23.62
C LYS A 287 -29.33 -7.74 -23.38
N ILE A 288 -28.43 -7.68 -22.41
CA ILE A 288 -27.77 -8.85 -21.89
C ILE A 288 -28.90 -9.68 -21.29
N ARG A 289 -29.40 -10.63 -22.05
CA ARG A 289 -30.19 -11.72 -21.50
C ARG A 289 -29.20 -12.51 -20.65
N PHE A 290 -29.32 -12.40 -19.35
CA PHE A 290 -28.81 -13.43 -18.45
C PHE A 290 -29.56 -14.71 -18.80
N ASN A 291 -29.01 -15.51 -19.69
CA ASN A 291 -29.34 -16.92 -19.68
C ASN A 291 -28.73 -17.44 -18.37
N PRO A 292 -29.51 -18.05 -17.47
CA PRO A 292 -28.91 -18.90 -16.46
C PRO A 292 -28.17 -19.99 -17.24
N ILE A 293 -26.86 -19.85 -17.42
CA ILE A 293 -26.02 -20.96 -17.80
C ILE A 293 -26.17 -21.90 -16.62
N GLU A 294 -26.84 -23.03 -16.82
CA GLU A 294 -26.69 -24.19 -15.97
C GLU A 294 -25.20 -24.51 -15.97
N SER A 295 -24.44 -23.85 -15.08
CA SER A 295 -23.05 -24.16 -14.93
C SER A 295 -22.99 -25.49 -14.16
N THR A 296 -22.68 -26.54 -14.86
CA THR A 296 -22.24 -27.82 -14.28
C THR A 296 -20.96 -27.67 -13.43
N GLN A 297 -20.53 -26.43 -13.20
CA GLN A 297 -19.35 -26.09 -12.41
C GLN A 297 -19.72 -26.02 -10.93
N GLN A 298 -19.20 -26.98 -10.22
CA GLN A 298 -19.38 -27.11 -8.78
C GLN A 298 -18.74 -25.95 -8.03
N ALA A 299 -19.44 -25.41 -7.02
CA ALA A 299 -18.90 -24.41 -6.10
C ALA A 299 -17.58 -24.87 -5.47
N ARG A 300 -16.60 -23.99 -5.39
CA ARG A 300 -15.26 -24.29 -4.88
C ARG A 300 -14.87 -23.37 -3.75
N GLY A 301 -14.10 -23.88 -2.79
CA GLY A 301 -13.31 -23.08 -1.88
C GLY A 301 -12.00 -22.70 -2.52
N PHE A 302 -11.70 -21.40 -2.64
CA PHE A 302 -10.45 -20.91 -3.18
C PHE A 302 -9.65 -20.19 -2.10
N PHE A 303 -8.43 -20.66 -1.81
CA PHE A 303 -7.50 -20.01 -0.90
C PHE A 303 -6.67 -18.99 -1.66
N CYS A 304 -6.83 -17.70 -1.35
CA CYS A 304 -6.22 -16.61 -2.10
C CYS A 304 -4.70 -16.51 -1.90
N ASP A 305 -4.23 -16.81 -0.68
CA ASP A 305 -2.81 -16.86 -0.29
C ASP A 305 -2.00 -15.61 -0.65
N GLN A 306 -2.35 -14.48 -0.06
CA GLN A 306 -1.69 -13.20 -0.33
C GLN A 306 -0.16 -13.23 -0.17
N PHE A 307 0.39 -14.19 0.57
CA PHE A 307 1.83 -14.26 0.87
C PHE A 307 2.63 -14.97 -0.22
N GLU A 308 2.06 -16.04 -0.77
CA GLU A 308 2.77 -16.92 -1.72
C GLU A 308 2.24 -16.76 -3.16
N ASN A 309 1.04 -16.22 -3.35
CA ASN A 309 0.43 -16.05 -4.67
C ASN A 309 1.15 -14.95 -5.48
N GLN A 310 1.63 -15.34 -6.68
CA GLN A 310 2.34 -14.48 -7.63
C GLN A 310 1.52 -13.26 -8.04
N SER A 311 0.22 -13.36 -8.10
CA SER A 311 -0.70 -12.25 -8.45
C SER A 311 -0.51 -11.02 -7.58
N ASN A 312 -0.01 -11.17 -6.34
CA ASN A 312 0.30 -10.03 -5.47
C ASN A 312 1.50 -9.22 -6.00
N PHE A 313 2.56 -9.87 -6.43
CA PHE A 313 3.68 -9.21 -7.09
C PHE A 313 3.23 -8.57 -8.42
N ASP A 314 2.50 -9.33 -9.23
CA ASP A 314 2.08 -8.93 -10.58
C ASP A 314 1.13 -7.73 -10.56
N ALA A 315 0.23 -7.63 -9.56
CA ALA A 315 -0.63 -6.46 -9.37
C ALA A 315 0.16 -5.15 -9.26
N HIS A 316 1.33 -5.20 -8.66
CA HIS A 316 2.18 -4.05 -8.47
C HIS A 316 3.18 -3.85 -9.61
N TYR A 317 3.71 -4.92 -10.17
CA TYR A 317 4.62 -4.85 -11.30
C TYR A 317 3.92 -4.32 -12.56
N HIS A 318 2.73 -4.83 -12.88
CA HIS A 318 1.97 -4.43 -14.07
C HIS A 318 1.05 -3.22 -13.85
N GLY A 319 0.76 -2.87 -12.59
CA GLY A 319 -0.16 -1.79 -12.23
C GLY A 319 0.54 -0.59 -11.58
N THR A 320 0.89 -0.70 -10.29
CA THR A 320 1.38 0.45 -9.49
C THR A 320 2.72 0.98 -9.96
N GLY A 321 3.65 0.11 -10.37
CA GLY A 321 4.96 0.51 -10.89
C GLY A 321 4.86 1.40 -12.15
N PRO A 322 4.15 0.97 -13.20
CA PRO A 322 3.87 1.79 -14.38
C PRO A 322 3.20 3.14 -14.07
N GLU A 323 2.25 3.15 -13.12
CA GLU A 323 1.59 4.39 -12.71
C GLU A 323 2.58 5.38 -12.08
N ILE A 324 3.44 4.94 -11.15
CA ILE A 324 4.47 5.78 -10.53
C ILE A 324 5.46 6.30 -11.58
N LEU A 325 5.95 5.43 -12.47
CA LEU A 325 6.85 5.82 -13.56
C LEU A 325 6.24 6.93 -14.41
N ARG A 326 5.00 6.75 -14.82
CA ARG A 326 4.26 7.72 -15.63
C ARG A 326 4.05 9.04 -14.89
N GLN A 327 3.59 8.99 -13.63
CA GLN A 327 3.28 10.16 -12.80
C GLN A 327 4.53 10.98 -12.44
N THR A 328 5.68 10.33 -12.33
CA THR A 328 6.97 11.01 -12.11
C THR A 328 7.69 11.35 -13.41
N SER A 329 7.16 10.98 -14.57
CA SER A 329 7.83 11.10 -15.87
C SER A 329 9.22 10.44 -15.88
N GLY A 330 9.37 9.34 -15.12
CA GLY A 330 10.65 8.64 -14.96
C GLY A 330 11.71 9.40 -14.14
N ASN A 331 11.39 10.57 -13.60
CA ASN A 331 12.31 11.35 -12.77
C ASN A 331 12.11 10.97 -11.30
N LEU A 332 12.83 9.93 -10.87
CA LEU A 332 12.73 9.37 -9.54
C LEU A 332 14.11 8.90 -9.06
N ASP A 333 14.55 9.35 -7.89
CA ASP A 333 15.82 8.96 -7.29
C ASP A 333 15.68 7.77 -6.33
N ALA A 334 14.51 7.64 -5.67
CA ALA A 334 14.27 6.51 -4.77
C ALA A 334 12.77 6.17 -4.65
N PHE A 335 12.52 4.89 -4.37
CA PHE A 335 11.22 4.36 -3.98
C PHE A 335 11.32 3.74 -2.60
N VAL A 336 10.38 4.09 -1.72
CA VAL A 336 10.30 3.61 -0.34
C VAL A 336 9.02 2.85 -0.12
N SER A 337 9.09 1.66 0.47
CA SER A 337 7.89 0.91 0.87
C SER A 337 8.20 -0.05 2.02
N GLY A 338 7.24 -0.26 2.91
CA GLY A 338 7.26 -1.36 3.86
C GLY A 338 6.99 -2.70 3.20
N ALA A 339 7.32 -3.76 3.91
CA ALA A 339 7.07 -5.14 3.50
C ALA A 339 6.28 -5.90 4.58
N GLY A 340 5.09 -6.36 4.22
CA GLY A 340 4.36 -7.40 4.94
C GLY A 340 4.37 -8.67 4.09
N THR A 341 3.51 -8.75 3.08
CA THR A 341 3.55 -9.82 2.08
C THR A 341 4.73 -9.70 1.12
N GLY A 342 5.29 -8.50 0.98
CA GLY A 342 6.41 -8.22 0.10
C GLY A 342 6.05 -7.82 -1.33
N GLY A 343 4.85 -8.16 -1.82
CA GLY A 343 4.48 -7.93 -3.23
C GLY A 343 4.60 -6.47 -3.67
N THR A 344 4.25 -5.51 -2.79
CA THR A 344 4.31 -4.08 -3.12
C THR A 344 5.74 -3.61 -3.40
N ILE A 345 6.65 -3.83 -2.46
CA ILE A 345 8.04 -3.38 -2.63
C ILE A 345 8.75 -4.14 -3.76
N SER A 346 8.47 -5.45 -3.88
CA SER A 346 9.08 -6.30 -4.89
C SER A 346 8.59 -5.96 -6.30
N GLY A 347 7.26 -5.88 -6.50
CA GLY A 347 6.67 -5.62 -7.81
C GLY A 347 7.01 -4.21 -8.31
N ILE A 348 6.77 -3.17 -7.49
CA ILE A 348 7.10 -1.79 -7.86
C ILE A 348 8.61 -1.62 -8.01
N GLY A 349 9.37 -2.11 -7.05
CA GLY A 349 10.83 -1.98 -7.05
C GLY A 349 11.48 -2.61 -8.27
N ARG A 350 11.06 -3.83 -8.64
CA ARG A 350 11.53 -4.52 -9.86
C ARG A 350 11.23 -3.69 -11.11
N TYR A 351 9.96 -3.28 -11.27
CA TYR A 351 9.56 -2.46 -12.40
C TYR A 351 10.37 -1.16 -12.52
N LEU A 352 10.54 -0.44 -11.40
CA LEU A 352 11.28 0.82 -11.39
C LEU A 352 12.79 0.61 -11.67
N LYS A 353 13.40 -0.46 -11.14
CA LYS A 353 14.81 -0.80 -11.44
C LYS A 353 15.05 -1.05 -12.92
N GLU A 354 14.09 -1.65 -13.61
CA GLU A 354 14.19 -1.93 -15.04
C GLU A 354 14.00 -0.68 -15.92
N HIS A 355 13.22 0.31 -15.44
CA HIS A 355 12.82 1.45 -16.27
C HIS A 355 13.44 2.79 -15.85
N VAL A 356 14.01 2.91 -14.65
CA VAL A 356 14.61 4.13 -14.10
C VAL A 356 16.05 3.87 -13.71
N GLN A 357 16.97 4.42 -14.48
CA GLN A 357 18.41 4.24 -14.22
C GLN A 357 18.82 4.84 -12.87
N GLY A 358 19.46 4.04 -12.02
CA GLY A 358 20.02 4.49 -10.74
C GLY A 358 19.00 4.69 -9.62
N VAL A 359 17.71 4.35 -9.83
CA VAL A 359 16.71 4.42 -8.77
C VAL A 359 17.08 3.50 -7.60
N LYS A 360 16.93 4.00 -6.37
CA LYS A 360 17.13 3.22 -5.15
C LYS A 360 15.80 2.69 -4.65
N VAL A 361 15.76 1.42 -4.30
CA VAL A 361 14.62 0.77 -3.64
C VAL A 361 14.97 0.58 -2.19
N VAL A 362 14.21 1.19 -1.28
CA VAL A 362 14.53 1.23 0.14
C VAL A 362 13.35 0.71 0.96
N MET A 363 13.64 -0.21 1.86
CA MET A 363 12.62 -0.83 2.70
C MET A 363 12.44 -0.08 4.02
N SER A 364 11.18 0.14 4.39
CA SER A 364 10.74 0.57 5.71
C SER A 364 10.32 -0.65 6.52
N ASP A 365 10.87 -0.83 7.70
CA ASP A 365 10.58 -2.02 8.54
C ASP A 365 10.31 -1.61 9.99
N PRO A 366 9.19 -2.05 10.61
CA PRO A 366 8.90 -1.73 11.99
C PRO A 366 9.78 -2.53 12.95
N GLU A 367 9.84 -2.09 14.19
CA GLU A 367 10.48 -2.83 15.28
C GLU A 367 9.87 -4.24 15.42
N GLY A 368 10.69 -5.19 15.80
CA GLY A 368 10.30 -6.60 15.99
C GLY A 368 10.29 -7.42 14.70
N SER A 369 10.40 -6.78 13.52
CA SER A 369 10.53 -7.48 12.23
C SER A 369 11.97 -7.88 11.94
N GLY A 370 12.15 -9.08 11.42
CA GLY A 370 13.45 -9.59 11.00
C GLY A 370 13.89 -9.16 9.60
N LEU A 371 13.02 -8.51 8.82
CA LEU A 371 13.32 -8.17 7.43
C LEU A 371 14.43 -7.10 7.32
N TYR A 372 14.46 -6.12 8.23
CA TYR A 372 15.56 -5.15 8.28
C TYR A 372 16.92 -5.84 8.37
N ASN A 373 17.08 -6.76 9.33
CA ASN A 373 18.32 -7.50 9.49
C ASN A 373 18.61 -8.43 8.31
N LYS A 374 17.56 -8.98 7.68
CA LYS A 374 17.72 -9.78 6.46
C LYS A 374 18.29 -8.96 5.31
N VAL A 375 17.78 -7.76 5.07
CA VAL A 375 18.29 -6.87 4.01
C VAL A 375 19.69 -6.37 4.32
N LYS A 376 19.95 -5.94 5.57
CA LYS A 376 21.23 -5.31 5.95
C LYS A 376 22.38 -6.30 6.15
N TYR A 377 22.08 -7.46 6.72
CA TYR A 377 23.10 -8.39 7.24
C TYR A 377 22.87 -9.83 6.75
N ASN A 378 21.87 -10.05 5.92
CA ASN A 378 21.49 -11.38 5.44
C ASN A 378 21.07 -12.37 6.55
N VAL A 379 20.62 -11.87 7.71
CA VAL A 379 20.21 -12.67 8.87
C VAL A 379 18.75 -12.38 9.22
N MET A 380 17.91 -13.40 9.23
CA MET A 380 16.49 -13.28 9.61
C MET A 380 16.35 -13.37 11.13
N TYR A 381 16.53 -12.26 11.82
CA TYR A 381 16.53 -12.17 13.28
C TYR A 381 16.09 -10.78 13.75
N ASP A 382 15.38 -10.69 14.85
CA ASP A 382 15.17 -9.47 15.62
C ASP A 382 15.38 -9.72 17.12
N SER A 383 15.95 -8.72 17.83
CA SER A 383 16.26 -8.83 19.25
C SER A 383 15.04 -8.92 20.16
N LYS A 384 13.88 -8.44 19.71
CA LYS A 384 12.59 -8.57 20.42
C LYS A 384 12.00 -9.98 20.32
N GLU A 385 12.44 -10.80 19.39
CA GLU A 385 12.17 -12.24 19.33
C GLU A 385 13.15 -12.97 20.25
N SER A 386 13.05 -12.79 21.57
CA SER A 386 13.89 -13.52 22.53
C SER A 386 13.64 -15.02 22.46
N GLU A 387 14.72 -15.79 22.66
CA GLU A 387 14.69 -17.26 22.78
C GLU A 387 13.54 -17.72 23.69
N GLY A 388 12.71 -18.65 23.19
CA GLY A 388 11.58 -19.24 23.91
C GLY A 388 10.22 -18.59 23.68
N LYS A 389 10.12 -17.43 23.04
CA LYS A 389 8.83 -16.93 22.54
C LYS A 389 8.54 -17.56 21.18
N LYS A 390 7.37 -18.21 21.05
CA LYS A 390 6.89 -18.80 19.79
C LYS A 390 6.93 -17.73 18.71
N ARG A 391 7.60 -18.01 17.60
CA ARG A 391 7.65 -17.11 16.45
C ARG A 391 6.23 -16.84 15.98
N ARG A 392 5.76 -15.62 16.19
CA ARG A 392 4.48 -15.16 15.70
C ARG A 392 4.63 -14.72 14.25
N HIS A 393 3.60 -14.90 13.45
CA HIS A 393 3.56 -14.35 12.08
C HIS A 393 3.59 -12.82 12.10
N GLN A 394 2.98 -12.21 13.13
CA GLN A 394 3.00 -10.78 13.37
C GLN A 394 4.05 -10.41 14.42
N VAL A 395 4.65 -9.26 14.21
CA VAL A 395 5.58 -8.62 15.13
C VAL A 395 4.80 -7.88 16.24
N ASP A 396 5.39 -7.78 17.40
CA ASP A 396 4.80 -7.10 18.55
C ASP A 396 5.08 -5.59 18.44
N THR A 397 4.23 -4.90 17.68
CA THR A 397 4.32 -3.46 17.39
C THR A 397 2.90 -2.88 17.20
N VAL A 398 2.73 -1.58 17.41
CA VAL A 398 1.49 -0.87 17.07
C VAL A 398 1.32 -0.67 15.57
N VAL A 399 2.37 -0.89 14.80
CA VAL A 399 2.35 -0.81 13.34
C VAL A 399 1.74 -2.09 12.77
N GLU A 400 0.67 -1.94 12.01
CA GLU A 400 -0.03 -3.06 11.38
C GLU A 400 0.19 -3.09 9.86
N GLY A 401 0.19 -4.29 9.28
CA GLY A 401 0.22 -4.51 7.82
C GLY A 401 1.60 -4.63 7.20
N ILE A 402 2.65 -4.26 7.90
CA ILE A 402 4.05 -4.45 7.51
C ILE A 402 4.84 -5.05 8.68
N GLY A 403 6.02 -5.59 8.38
CA GLY A 403 6.85 -6.31 9.33
C GLY A 403 6.45 -7.79 9.46
N ILE A 404 7.42 -8.67 9.30
CA ILE A 404 7.20 -10.12 9.32
C ILE A 404 8.50 -10.84 9.68
N ASN A 405 8.37 -12.04 10.27
CA ASN A 405 9.53 -12.85 10.69
C ASN A 405 9.70 -14.13 9.83
N ARG A 406 9.30 -14.06 8.57
CA ARG A 406 9.60 -15.07 7.55
C ARG A 406 9.79 -14.41 6.18
N ILE A 407 10.45 -15.10 5.28
CA ILE A 407 10.53 -14.70 3.88
C ILE A 407 9.35 -15.32 3.14
N THR A 408 8.52 -14.49 2.55
CA THR A 408 7.41 -14.88 1.67
C THR A 408 7.93 -15.05 0.25
N HIS A 409 7.21 -15.79 -0.59
CA HIS A 409 7.54 -15.89 -2.01
C HIS A 409 7.59 -14.51 -2.69
N ASN A 410 6.58 -13.68 -2.42
CA ASN A 410 6.51 -12.33 -2.98
C ASN A 410 7.68 -11.43 -2.55
N PHE A 411 8.14 -11.53 -1.30
CA PHE A 411 9.30 -10.76 -0.83
C PHE A 411 10.61 -11.27 -1.42
N ALA A 412 10.76 -12.60 -1.53
CA ALA A 412 11.97 -13.22 -2.08
C ALA A 412 12.29 -12.72 -3.50
N GLN A 413 11.27 -12.49 -4.33
CA GLN A 413 11.43 -11.97 -5.69
C GLN A 413 12.04 -10.56 -5.75
N GLY A 414 11.89 -9.77 -4.68
CA GLY A 414 12.42 -8.40 -4.60
C GLY A 414 13.67 -8.28 -3.76
N LEU A 415 14.10 -9.31 -3.05
CA LEU A 415 15.16 -9.18 -2.05
C LEU A 415 16.48 -8.65 -2.67
N GLU A 416 16.83 -9.08 -3.86
CA GLU A 416 18.07 -8.67 -4.55
C GLU A 416 18.06 -7.22 -5.07
N ILE A 417 16.86 -6.63 -5.26
CA ILE A 417 16.73 -5.27 -5.81
C ILE A 417 16.56 -4.22 -4.71
N ILE A 418 16.46 -4.61 -3.45
CA ILE A 418 16.38 -3.69 -2.31
C ILE A 418 17.78 -3.24 -1.91
N ASP A 419 18.06 -1.94 -2.12
CA ASP A 419 19.40 -1.36 -1.91
C ASP A 419 19.70 -1.04 -0.44
N ASP A 420 18.67 -0.74 0.36
CA ASP A 420 18.84 -0.34 1.76
C ASP A 420 17.55 -0.58 2.58
N ALA A 421 17.65 -0.56 3.90
CA ALA A 421 16.52 -0.65 4.79
C ALA A 421 16.68 0.25 6.01
N TYR A 422 15.57 0.71 6.57
CA TYR A 422 15.51 1.49 7.81
C TYR A 422 14.56 0.83 8.79
N ARG A 423 15.02 0.68 10.04
CA ARG A 423 14.15 0.28 11.15
C ARG A 423 13.47 1.51 11.72
N ILE A 424 12.15 1.40 11.90
CA ILE A 424 11.28 2.48 12.39
C ILE A 424 10.67 2.03 13.70
N THR A 425 10.81 2.87 14.71
CA THR A 425 10.22 2.64 16.03
C THR A 425 8.75 3.00 16.05
N ASP A 426 7.97 2.40 16.95
CA ASP A 426 6.57 2.73 17.17
C ASP A 426 6.38 4.22 17.49
N VAL A 427 7.29 4.77 18.29
CA VAL A 427 7.29 6.20 18.66
C VAL A 427 7.48 7.10 17.42
N GLU A 428 8.42 6.77 16.52
CA GLU A 428 8.63 7.52 15.28
C GLU A 428 7.40 7.46 14.36
N ALA A 429 6.78 6.27 14.22
CA ALA A 429 5.60 6.08 13.39
C ALA A 429 4.40 6.89 13.94
N VAL A 430 4.17 6.84 15.25
CA VAL A 430 3.13 7.62 15.93
C VAL A 430 3.39 9.13 15.78
N ALA A 431 4.63 9.58 16.05
CA ALA A 431 5.02 10.99 15.89
C ALA A 431 4.76 11.48 14.47
N MET A 432 5.16 10.71 13.44
CA MET A 432 4.93 11.05 12.03
C MET A 432 3.43 11.18 11.72
N SER A 433 2.61 10.27 12.18
CA SER A 433 1.17 10.31 11.90
C SER A 433 0.51 11.58 12.47
N ARG A 434 0.87 11.97 13.70
CA ARG A 434 0.36 13.21 14.35
C ARG A 434 0.90 14.47 13.65
N TYR A 435 2.18 14.46 13.24
CA TYR A 435 2.80 15.51 12.48
C TYR A 435 2.05 15.77 11.15
N LEU A 436 1.76 14.72 10.40
CA LEU A 436 1.07 14.83 9.10
C LEU A 436 -0.35 15.37 9.20
N VAL A 437 -1.10 15.01 10.24
CA VAL A 437 -2.43 15.59 10.46
C VAL A 437 -2.32 17.08 10.77
N LYS A 438 -1.35 17.47 11.60
CA LYS A 438 -1.14 18.87 12.02
C LYS A 438 -0.72 19.77 10.84
N HIS A 439 0.13 19.26 9.93
CA HIS A 439 0.78 20.09 8.92
C HIS A 439 0.22 19.92 7.50
N ASP A 440 -0.21 18.70 7.14
CA ASP A 440 -0.69 18.38 5.79
C ASP A 440 -2.16 17.93 5.75
N GLY A 441 -2.82 17.78 6.91
CA GLY A 441 -4.20 17.26 7.00
C GLY A 441 -4.32 15.79 6.58
N LEU A 442 -3.23 15.03 6.59
CA LEU A 442 -3.18 13.64 6.13
C LEU A 442 -3.41 12.68 7.31
N TYR A 443 -4.60 12.07 7.34
CA TYR A 443 -4.99 11.06 8.32
C TYR A 443 -4.73 9.65 7.79
N LEU A 444 -3.53 9.12 8.06
CA LEU A 444 -3.00 7.91 7.47
C LEU A 444 -2.83 6.76 8.48
N GLY A 445 -2.80 5.52 7.98
CA GLY A 445 -2.49 4.35 8.78
C GLY A 445 -1.00 4.22 9.13
N SER A 446 -0.71 3.31 10.04
CA SER A 446 0.61 3.13 10.65
C SER A 446 1.72 2.79 9.65
N SER A 447 1.45 1.93 8.67
CA SER A 447 2.42 1.57 7.63
C SER A 447 2.80 2.75 6.73
N SER A 448 1.85 3.65 6.44
CA SER A 448 2.11 4.90 5.70
C SER A 448 3.02 5.84 6.50
N ALA A 449 2.80 5.94 7.81
CA ALA A 449 3.65 6.73 8.69
C ALA A 449 5.09 6.18 8.72
N CYS A 450 5.28 4.86 8.84
CA CYS A 450 6.60 4.22 8.75
C CYS A 450 7.31 4.54 7.43
N ASN A 451 6.60 4.44 6.32
CA ASN A 451 7.14 4.77 5.01
C ASN A 451 7.66 6.22 4.95
N LEU A 452 6.90 7.17 5.49
CA LEU A 452 7.27 8.59 5.48
C LEU A 452 8.42 8.91 6.43
N VAL A 453 8.53 8.24 7.59
CA VAL A 453 9.74 8.34 8.44
C VAL A 453 10.97 7.88 7.67
N THR A 454 10.86 6.76 6.95
CA THR A 454 11.95 6.26 6.10
C THR A 454 12.30 7.25 5.00
N CYS A 455 11.30 7.90 4.38
CA CYS A 455 11.56 8.95 3.39
C CYS A 455 12.36 10.12 3.98
N VAL A 456 12.05 10.56 5.20
CA VAL A 456 12.80 11.62 5.90
C VAL A 456 14.25 11.20 6.16
N LYS A 457 14.46 9.99 6.71
CA LYS A 457 15.81 9.45 6.97
C LYS A 457 16.62 9.31 5.67
N LEU A 458 15.97 8.85 4.61
CA LEU A 458 16.61 8.67 3.30
C LEU A 458 16.91 10.02 2.63
N ALA A 459 16.01 11.00 2.70
CA ALA A 459 16.19 12.33 2.13
C ALA A 459 17.42 13.04 2.70
N LYS A 460 17.67 12.91 4.01
CA LYS A 460 18.89 13.42 4.67
C LYS A 460 20.18 12.80 4.10
N LYS A 461 20.11 11.51 3.72
CA LYS A 461 21.26 10.79 3.14
C LYS A 461 21.47 11.15 1.66
N LEU A 462 20.41 11.34 0.90
CA LEU A 462 20.47 11.64 -0.52
C LEU A 462 20.76 13.13 -0.82
N GLY A 463 20.29 14.02 0.06
CA GLY A 463 20.46 15.45 -0.06
C GLY A 463 19.36 16.15 -0.86
N ARG A 464 19.45 17.49 -0.93
CA ARG A 464 18.47 18.37 -1.56
C ARG A 464 18.30 18.11 -3.06
N GLY A 465 17.10 18.38 -3.54
CA GLY A 465 16.74 18.25 -4.96
C GLY A 465 16.40 16.83 -5.39
N THR A 466 16.43 15.84 -4.48
CA THR A 466 16.07 14.46 -4.79
C THR A 466 14.55 14.26 -4.75
N ARG A 467 14.07 13.28 -5.51
CA ARG A 467 12.66 12.89 -5.59
C ARG A 467 12.49 11.46 -5.08
N ILE A 468 11.65 11.29 -4.08
CA ILE A 468 11.38 10.02 -3.41
C ILE A 468 9.87 9.73 -3.53
N ALA A 469 9.52 8.58 -4.09
CA ALA A 469 8.13 8.10 -4.08
C ALA A 469 7.92 7.07 -2.99
N THR A 470 6.74 7.08 -2.40
CA THR A 470 6.32 6.08 -1.40
C THR A 470 4.84 5.74 -1.51
N ILE A 471 4.38 4.76 -0.73
CA ILE A 471 3.01 4.30 -0.70
C ILE A 471 2.30 4.82 0.56
N LEU A 472 1.18 5.49 0.38
CA LEU A 472 0.20 5.81 1.42
C LEU A 472 -0.82 4.68 1.44
N CYS A 473 -0.56 3.67 2.27
CA CYS A 473 -1.15 2.33 2.15
C CYS A 473 -2.65 2.30 2.42
N ASP A 474 -3.09 2.95 3.52
CA ASP A 474 -4.47 3.02 3.96
C ASP A 474 -4.72 4.26 4.85
N SER A 475 -5.99 4.47 5.21
CA SER A 475 -6.43 5.58 6.07
C SER A 475 -6.30 5.24 7.55
N GLY A 476 -6.09 6.27 8.39
CA GLY A 476 -6.11 6.19 9.84
C GLY A 476 -7.44 5.68 10.42
N SER A 477 -8.54 5.82 9.68
CA SER A 477 -9.86 5.33 10.10
C SER A 477 -9.92 3.81 10.37
N ARG A 478 -8.95 3.05 9.87
CA ARG A 478 -8.81 1.60 10.07
C ARG A 478 -8.00 1.20 11.29
N HIS A 479 -7.50 2.19 12.02
CA HIS A 479 -6.53 2.02 13.11
C HIS A 479 -6.95 2.80 14.37
N GLN A 480 -8.25 3.13 14.52
CA GLN A 480 -8.76 4.01 15.57
C GLN A 480 -8.61 3.41 16.97
N SER A 481 -8.84 2.10 17.11
CA SER A 481 -8.82 1.42 18.42
C SER A 481 -7.40 1.16 18.97
N LYS A 482 -6.35 1.34 18.14
CA LYS A 482 -4.95 1.09 18.54
C LYS A 482 -4.02 2.26 18.20
N PHE A 483 -3.58 2.35 16.93
CA PHE A 483 -2.58 3.33 16.48
C PHE A 483 -3.03 4.79 16.64
N TRP A 484 -4.34 5.05 16.57
CA TRP A 484 -4.93 6.37 16.75
C TRP A 484 -5.63 6.56 18.10
N SER A 485 -5.65 5.54 18.98
CA SER A 485 -6.13 5.69 20.36
C SER A 485 -4.99 6.13 21.27
N ASP A 486 -5.10 7.34 21.79
CA ASP A 486 -4.11 7.90 22.72
C ASP A 486 -4.09 7.11 24.05
N GLU A 487 -5.27 6.60 24.48
CA GLU A 487 -5.39 5.73 25.65
C GLU A 487 -4.63 4.41 25.44
N TYR A 488 -4.82 3.77 24.29
CA TYR A 488 -4.11 2.54 23.96
C TYR A 488 -2.60 2.73 23.91
N LEU A 489 -2.14 3.80 23.24
CA LEU A 489 -0.72 4.12 23.11
C LEU A 489 -0.08 4.38 24.49
N THR A 490 -0.74 5.18 25.34
CA THR A 490 -0.27 5.49 26.69
C THR A 490 -0.20 4.23 27.56
N ALA A 491 -1.23 3.38 27.51
CA ALA A 491 -1.28 2.12 28.25
C ALA A 491 -0.15 1.15 27.84
N ASN A 492 0.34 1.25 26.58
CA ASN A 492 1.46 0.46 26.08
C ASN A 492 2.82 1.19 26.15
N GLY A 493 2.90 2.34 26.82
CA GLY A 493 4.15 3.08 27.02
C GLY A 493 4.70 3.74 25.76
N ILE A 494 3.86 3.97 24.73
CA ILE A 494 4.26 4.58 23.47
C ILE A 494 4.02 6.10 23.54
N ALA A 495 5.11 6.87 23.44
CA ALA A 495 5.04 8.33 23.53
C ALA A 495 4.37 8.96 22.29
N ILE A 496 3.49 9.93 22.53
CA ILE A 496 2.80 10.71 21.50
C ILE A 496 3.46 12.10 21.43
N ASN A 497 4.52 12.22 20.63
CA ASN A 497 5.26 13.47 20.54
C ASN A 497 5.63 13.81 19.08
N PRO A 498 4.83 14.63 18.37
CA PRO A 498 5.11 15.02 16.99
C PRO A 498 6.40 15.87 16.84
N ALA A 499 6.90 16.51 17.92
CA ALA A 499 8.15 17.28 17.89
C ALA A 499 9.37 16.41 17.52
N ILE A 500 9.30 15.10 17.70
CA ILE A 500 10.34 14.16 17.22
C ILE A 500 10.59 14.35 15.73
N ILE A 501 9.54 14.53 14.94
CA ILE A 501 9.66 14.74 13.50
C ILE A 501 10.22 16.13 13.22
N GLU A 502 9.80 17.17 13.95
CA GLU A 502 10.35 18.52 13.81
C GLU A 502 11.87 18.52 14.02
N VAL A 503 12.36 17.80 15.05
CA VAL A 503 13.79 17.60 15.28
C VAL A 503 14.46 16.81 14.16
N MET A 504 13.78 15.81 13.64
CA MET A 504 14.31 15.04 12.50
C MET A 504 14.40 15.85 11.21
N LEU A 505 13.68 16.94 11.06
CA LEU A 505 13.69 17.76 9.83
C LEU A 505 14.80 18.82 9.85
N VAL A 506 15.32 19.18 11.00
CA VAL A 506 16.50 20.06 11.19
C VAL A 506 17.79 19.23 11.00
#